data_615bc2660d9248b034b5c056d7c099b0
#
_entry.id   615bc2660d9248b034b5c056d7c099b0
#
_cell.length_a   1.000
_cell.length_b   1.000
_cell.length_c   1.000
_cell.angle_alpha   90.00
_cell.angle_beta   90.00
_cell.angle_gamma   90.00
#
_symmetry.space_group_name_H-M   'P 1'
#
loop_
_entity.id
_entity.type
_entity.pdbx_description
1 polymer ?
#
loop_
_entity_poly.entity_id
_entity_poly.type
_entity_poly.pdbx_seq_one_letter_code
_entity_poly.pdbx_strand_id
1 'polypeptide(L)'
;DPDGTEYIKFEGIDTIADIYVNGALVRHTDNMYLSYEIELPDLKNGRNELVVHIWPASIAARDFRLPPSSNAQEYAYDSLYLRKAPHMFGWDIMPRIVSCGIWKPVSILRRKADRIDDAFLYTTGIDPAGRSAAASIFFHVDVSRDLLKEYSLEVEGICGESRFYFKKRLWHTEGHFRFWIQNCKYWWPKNAGEPNLYETKVNLYYQDELCDTYTVNFGVRTVELDRTNVTDEEGHGEFCFKINGKKVFAMGSNWVPVDAFHSNDINRLPKALEMLDDLGCNITRCWGGNVYEDDFFFDFC
;
A
#
# COMPACT_ATOMS: atom_id res chain seq x y z
N ASP A 1 -18.80 1.83 -16.56
CA ASP A 1 -20.12 1.19 -16.62
C ASP A 1 -21.20 2.29 -16.68
N PRO A 2 -22.10 2.32 -17.66
CA PRO A 2 -23.15 3.34 -17.72
C PRO A 2 -24.08 3.32 -16.51
N ASP A 3 -24.18 2.18 -15.83
CA ASP A 3 -25.07 1.97 -14.68
C ASP A 3 -24.32 2.03 -13.32
N GLY A 4 -23.04 2.39 -13.33
CA GLY A 4 -22.24 2.46 -12.10
C GLY A 4 -22.50 3.74 -11.30
N THR A 5 -22.35 3.65 -9.97
CA THR A 5 -22.39 4.81 -9.08
C THR A 5 -21.14 5.67 -9.23
N GLU A 6 -21.31 6.98 -9.24
CA GLU A 6 -20.20 7.94 -9.33
C GLU A 6 -19.65 8.25 -7.95
N TYR A 7 -18.31 8.25 -7.85
CA TYR A 7 -17.56 8.60 -6.65
C TYR A 7 -16.54 9.68 -6.98
N ILE A 8 -16.28 10.54 -6.03
CA ILE A 8 -15.03 11.33 -6.00
C ILE A 8 -14.04 10.65 -5.08
N LYS A 9 -12.83 10.42 -5.59
CA LYS A 9 -11.71 9.84 -4.83
C LYS A 9 -10.65 10.89 -4.62
N PHE A 10 -10.32 11.12 -3.35
CA PHE A 10 -9.13 11.84 -2.93
C PHE A 10 -8.09 10.82 -2.50
N GLU A 11 -6.98 10.72 -3.18
CA GLU A 11 -5.91 9.78 -2.82
C GLU A 11 -5.11 10.24 -1.60
N GLY A 12 -5.18 11.52 -1.24
CA GLY A 12 -4.60 12.05 -0.02
C GLY A 12 -4.99 13.49 0.25
N ILE A 13 -5.51 13.73 1.46
CA ILE A 13 -5.80 15.06 2.01
C ILE A 13 -4.99 15.23 3.27
N ASP A 14 -4.20 16.31 3.36
CA ASP A 14 -3.37 16.64 4.51
C ASP A 14 -4.00 17.80 5.28
N THR A 15 -4.69 17.55 6.38
CA THR A 15 -5.01 16.33 7.12
C THR A 15 -6.48 16.37 7.49
N ILE A 16 -6.89 17.41 8.23
CA ILE A 16 -8.25 17.61 8.73
C ILE A 16 -9.01 18.47 7.72
N ALA A 17 -10.05 17.92 7.15
CA ALA A 17 -10.86 18.67 6.19
C ALA A 17 -12.33 18.28 6.22
N ASP A 18 -13.16 19.24 5.84
CA ASP A 18 -14.59 19.05 5.57
C ASP A 18 -14.83 19.23 4.07
N ILE A 19 -15.44 18.22 3.46
CA ILE A 19 -15.70 18.17 2.02
C ILE A 19 -17.18 18.39 1.79
N TYR A 20 -17.50 19.38 0.95
CA TYR A 20 -18.87 19.73 0.61
C TYR A 20 -19.10 19.56 -0.89
N VAL A 21 -20.23 19.00 -1.26
CA VAL A 21 -20.71 18.95 -2.64
C VAL A 21 -22.05 19.68 -2.71
N ASN A 22 -22.14 20.67 -3.59
CA ASN A 22 -23.33 21.51 -3.75
C ASN A 22 -23.85 22.12 -2.43
N GLY A 23 -22.94 22.44 -1.51
CA GLY A 23 -23.22 23.02 -0.19
C GLY A 23 -23.56 22.01 0.91
N ALA A 24 -23.72 20.72 0.60
CA ALA A 24 -23.93 19.67 1.59
C ALA A 24 -22.57 19.09 2.05
N LEU A 25 -22.38 18.92 3.38
CA LEU A 25 -21.22 18.21 3.94
C LEU A 25 -21.34 16.72 3.61
N VAL A 26 -20.39 16.18 2.85
CA VAL A 26 -20.38 14.79 2.42
C VAL A 26 -19.32 13.94 3.15
N ARG A 27 -18.24 14.56 3.64
CA ARG A 27 -17.17 13.84 4.35
C ARG A 27 -16.38 14.77 5.25
N HIS A 28 -15.99 14.23 6.42
CA HIS A 28 -14.91 14.76 7.27
C HIS A 28 -13.69 13.85 7.15
N THR A 29 -12.49 14.42 7.08
CA THR A 29 -11.20 13.70 7.06
C THR A 29 -10.33 14.13 8.21
N ASP A 30 -9.51 13.21 8.74
CA ASP A 30 -8.59 13.45 9.86
C ASP A 30 -7.27 12.68 9.74
N ASN A 31 -7.03 12.05 8.57
CA ASN A 31 -5.89 11.17 8.34
C ASN A 31 -5.33 11.36 6.93
N MET A 32 -4.09 11.85 6.83
CA MET A 32 -3.46 12.10 5.53
C MET A 32 -3.01 10.82 4.81
N TYR A 33 -2.96 9.69 5.49
CA TYR A 33 -2.48 8.42 4.91
C TYR A 33 -3.59 7.60 4.25
N LEU A 34 -4.84 8.02 4.39
CA LEU A 34 -5.98 7.34 3.79
C LEU A 34 -6.40 8.01 2.48
N SER A 35 -6.84 7.21 1.54
CA SER A 35 -7.68 7.68 0.44
C SER A 35 -9.14 7.71 0.88
N TYR A 36 -9.89 8.68 0.36
CA TYR A 36 -11.30 8.86 0.67
C TYR A 36 -12.10 8.77 -0.62
N GLU A 37 -12.92 7.73 -0.74
CA GLU A 37 -13.92 7.60 -1.79
C GLU A 37 -15.27 8.03 -1.24
N ILE A 38 -15.92 8.94 -1.93
CA ILE A 38 -17.17 9.57 -1.50
C ILE A 38 -18.18 9.41 -2.62
N GLU A 39 -19.27 8.73 -2.33
CA GLU A 39 -20.38 8.58 -3.28
C GLU A 39 -21.01 9.93 -3.59
N LEU A 40 -21.38 10.13 -4.84
CA LEU A 40 -21.97 11.36 -5.36
C LEU A 40 -23.39 11.11 -5.91
N PRO A 41 -24.38 10.82 -5.04
CA PRO A 41 -25.71 10.40 -5.49
C PRO A 41 -26.53 11.54 -6.12
N ASP A 42 -26.24 12.79 -5.74
CA ASP A 42 -27.09 13.95 -6.05
C ASP A 42 -26.38 14.96 -6.98
N LEU A 43 -25.62 14.48 -7.97
CA LEU A 43 -25.02 15.37 -8.96
C LEU A 43 -26.10 16.00 -9.85
N LYS A 44 -25.99 17.32 -10.01
CA LYS A 44 -26.84 18.10 -10.92
C LYS A 44 -26.38 17.90 -12.36
N ASN A 45 -27.29 17.93 -13.29
CA ASN A 45 -26.95 18.08 -14.71
C ASN A 45 -26.27 19.44 -14.93
N GLY A 46 -25.00 19.44 -15.37
CA GLY A 46 -24.21 20.63 -15.60
C GLY A 46 -23.21 20.91 -14.47
N ARG A 47 -23.17 22.16 -13.98
CA ARG A 47 -22.19 22.59 -13.00
C ARG A 47 -22.52 22.10 -11.60
N ASN A 48 -21.55 21.41 -10.99
CA ASN A 48 -21.53 21.07 -9.56
C ASN A 48 -20.42 21.86 -8.87
N GLU A 49 -20.58 22.12 -7.60
CA GLU A 49 -19.59 22.81 -6.77
C GLU A 49 -19.00 21.84 -5.75
N LEU A 50 -17.67 21.77 -5.73
CA LEU A 50 -16.89 21.02 -4.73
C LEU A 50 -16.12 22.03 -3.89
N VAL A 51 -16.32 21.99 -2.57
CA VAL A 51 -15.57 22.81 -1.61
C VAL A 51 -14.85 21.88 -0.64
N VAL A 52 -13.54 22.07 -0.51
CA VAL A 52 -12.71 21.35 0.49
C VAL A 52 -12.19 22.39 1.47
N HIS A 53 -12.75 22.41 2.67
CA HIS A 53 -12.32 23.27 3.75
C HIS A 53 -11.28 22.55 4.60
N ILE A 54 -10.02 22.98 4.54
CA ILE A 54 -8.92 22.33 5.26
C ILE A 54 -8.60 23.14 6.52
N TRP A 55 -8.63 22.45 7.66
CA TRP A 55 -8.35 23.05 8.97
C TRP A 55 -6.83 23.10 9.22
N PRO A 56 -6.30 24.20 9.80
CA PRO A 56 -4.91 24.26 10.22
C PRO A 56 -4.62 23.20 11.29
N ALA A 57 -3.79 22.21 10.96
CA ALA A 57 -3.51 21.05 11.78
C ALA A 57 -2.99 21.42 13.19
N SER A 58 -2.03 22.36 13.26
CA SER A 58 -1.47 22.82 14.57
C SER A 58 -2.48 23.56 15.43
N ILE A 59 -3.52 24.17 14.84
CA ILE A 59 -4.59 24.81 15.62
C ILE A 59 -5.55 23.75 16.15
N ALA A 60 -5.97 22.82 15.29
CA ALA A 60 -6.85 21.72 15.69
C ALA A 60 -6.22 20.84 16.78
N ALA A 61 -4.90 20.65 16.74
CA ALA A 61 -4.18 19.88 17.76
C ALA A 61 -4.31 20.46 19.19
N ARG A 62 -4.64 21.74 19.35
CA ARG A 62 -4.80 22.39 20.67
C ARG A 62 -6.03 21.90 21.43
N ASP A 63 -6.99 21.31 20.74
CA ASP A 63 -8.21 20.78 21.36
C ASP A 63 -7.97 19.42 22.04
N PHE A 64 -6.84 18.77 21.75
CA PHE A 64 -6.46 17.51 22.37
C PHE A 64 -5.72 17.71 23.69
N ARG A 65 -6.10 16.92 24.70
CA ARG A 65 -5.39 16.86 25.98
C ARG A 65 -4.39 15.71 25.96
N LEU A 66 -3.11 16.05 26.12
CA LEU A 66 -2.04 15.06 26.19
C LEU A 66 -2.02 14.39 27.58
N PRO A 67 -1.96 13.05 27.67
CA PRO A 67 -1.67 12.38 28.93
C PRO A 67 -0.29 12.81 29.49
N PRO A 68 -0.10 12.81 30.81
CA PRO A 68 1.17 13.19 31.44
C PRO A 68 2.37 12.34 30.98
N SER A 69 2.10 11.10 30.49
CA SER A 69 3.11 10.18 29.98
C SER A 69 3.50 10.44 28.52
N SER A 70 2.86 11.40 27.86
CA SER A 70 3.18 11.72 26.46
C SER A 70 4.57 12.35 26.36
N ASN A 71 5.34 11.91 25.37
CA ASN A 71 6.69 12.41 25.13
C ASN A 71 6.86 12.72 23.64
N ALA A 72 7.35 13.92 23.35
CA ALA A 72 7.75 14.37 22.01
C ALA A 72 8.85 15.42 22.13
N GLN A 73 9.43 15.82 21.01
CA GLN A 73 10.26 17.02 20.96
C GLN A 73 9.42 18.25 21.39
N GLU A 74 9.99 19.17 22.12
CA GLU A 74 9.29 20.34 22.66
C GLU A 74 8.48 21.11 21.60
N TYR A 75 9.02 21.19 20.39
CA TYR A 75 8.39 21.88 19.26
C TYR A 75 7.41 21.03 18.46
N ALA A 76 7.20 19.76 18.81
CA ALA A 76 6.41 18.79 18.02
C ALA A 76 5.27 18.13 18.79
N TYR A 77 4.90 18.64 19.99
CA TYR A 77 3.81 18.07 20.80
C TYR A 77 2.46 18.05 20.06
N ASP A 78 2.23 19.00 19.17
CA ASP A 78 1.03 19.08 18.34
C ASP A 78 0.92 17.94 17.31
N SER A 79 2.01 17.20 17.05
CA SER A 79 2.00 16.03 16.17
C SER A 79 1.36 14.78 16.78
N LEU A 80 1.31 14.66 18.11
CA LEU A 80 1.06 13.39 18.81
C LEU A 80 -0.33 12.80 18.55
N TYR A 81 -1.34 13.61 18.25
CA TYR A 81 -2.71 13.16 17.99
C TYR A 81 -3.14 13.28 16.53
N LEU A 82 -2.27 13.81 15.67
CA LEU A 82 -2.59 14.02 14.28
C LEU A 82 -2.08 12.85 13.45
N ARG A 83 -2.92 12.36 12.56
CA ARG A 83 -2.53 11.38 11.53
C ARG A 83 -1.87 12.08 10.35
N LYS A 84 -0.77 12.77 10.65
CA LYS A 84 0.02 13.58 9.73
C LYS A 84 1.48 13.19 9.84
N ALA A 85 2.23 13.25 8.75
CA ALA A 85 3.62 12.85 8.71
C ALA A 85 4.46 13.61 9.76
N PRO A 86 5.08 12.90 10.72
CA PRO A 86 5.76 13.52 11.86
C PRO A 86 6.89 14.47 11.46
N HIS A 87 7.61 14.20 10.35
CA HIS A 87 8.70 15.06 9.89
C HIS A 87 8.25 16.49 9.55
N MET A 88 6.97 16.70 9.20
CA MET A 88 6.43 18.04 8.91
C MET A 88 6.44 18.96 10.13
N PHE A 89 6.51 18.40 11.33
CA PHE A 89 6.64 19.14 12.59
C PHE A 89 8.09 19.48 12.95
N GLY A 90 9.04 19.12 12.07
CA GLY A 90 10.46 19.35 12.22
C GLY A 90 11.21 18.13 12.70
N TRP A 91 12.40 17.92 12.17
CA TRP A 91 13.36 16.90 12.54
C TRP A 91 14.78 17.38 12.21
N ASP A 92 15.82 16.62 12.57
CA ASP A 92 17.22 16.97 12.29
C ASP A 92 17.54 17.11 10.79
N ILE A 93 16.78 16.42 9.94
CA ILE A 93 16.93 16.43 8.47
C ILE A 93 15.94 17.35 7.74
N MET A 94 14.93 17.88 8.44
CA MET A 94 13.82 18.65 7.85
C MET A 94 13.45 19.84 8.72
N PRO A 95 13.26 21.04 8.13
CA PRO A 95 12.70 22.16 8.84
C PRO A 95 11.24 21.88 9.23
N ARG A 96 10.76 22.58 10.28
CA ARG A 96 9.33 22.53 10.63
C ARG A 96 8.54 23.30 9.57
N ILE A 97 7.81 22.54 8.73
CA ILE A 97 6.89 23.06 7.73
C ILE A 97 5.60 22.27 7.82
N VAL A 98 4.67 22.74 8.67
CA VAL A 98 3.36 22.11 8.86
C VAL A 98 2.44 22.59 7.74
N SER A 99 2.63 22.04 6.55
CA SER A 99 1.77 22.31 5.39
C SER A 99 0.41 21.67 5.52
N CYS A 100 -0.52 22.04 4.67
CA CYS A 100 -1.82 21.41 4.52
C CYS A 100 -2.26 21.54 3.05
N GLY A 101 -3.08 20.60 2.58
CA GLY A 101 -3.56 20.63 1.21
C GLY A 101 -4.04 19.28 0.70
N ILE A 102 -4.49 19.28 -0.54
CA ILE A 102 -4.70 18.06 -1.31
C ILE A 102 -3.35 17.70 -1.92
N TRP A 103 -2.69 16.67 -1.38
CA TRP A 103 -1.30 16.35 -1.73
C TRP A 103 -1.14 15.20 -2.71
N LYS A 104 -2.22 14.44 -2.96
CA LYS A 104 -2.31 13.37 -3.96
C LYS A 104 -3.44 13.66 -4.94
N PRO A 105 -3.52 12.94 -6.08
CA PRO A 105 -4.54 13.15 -7.09
C PRO A 105 -5.98 13.11 -6.58
N VAL A 106 -6.86 13.81 -7.30
CA VAL A 106 -8.31 13.73 -7.14
C VAL A 106 -8.91 13.27 -8.45
N SER A 107 -9.77 12.28 -8.39
CA SER A 107 -10.42 11.71 -9.58
C SER A 107 -11.91 11.47 -9.37
N ILE A 108 -12.66 11.47 -10.46
CA ILE A 108 -14.05 10.97 -10.45
C ILE A 108 -14.01 9.57 -11.01
N LEU A 109 -14.58 8.64 -10.26
CA LEU A 109 -14.63 7.22 -10.59
C LEU A 109 -16.10 6.81 -10.78
N ARG A 110 -16.32 5.87 -11.68
CA ARG A 110 -17.58 5.14 -11.78
C ARG A 110 -17.32 3.70 -11.42
N ARG A 111 -17.85 3.26 -10.29
CA ARG A 111 -17.64 1.92 -9.76
C ARG A 111 -18.63 0.95 -10.37
N LYS A 112 -18.13 -0.21 -10.81
CA LYS A 112 -18.97 -1.37 -11.13
C LYS A 112 -19.61 -1.91 -9.86
N ALA A 113 -20.83 -2.42 -9.98
CA ALA A 113 -21.53 -3.04 -8.87
C ALA A 113 -20.87 -4.37 -8.44
N ASP A 114 -20.37 -5.13 -9.42
CA ASP A 114 -19.58 -6.36 -9.20
C ASP A 114 -18.12 -6.06 -9.51
N ARG A 115 -17.26 -6.03 -8.49
CA ARG A 115 -15.85 -5.67 -8.64
C ARG A 115 -14.95 -6.37 -7.63
N ILE A 116 -13.67 -6.40 -7.93
CA ILE A 116 -12.61 -6.74 -6.99
C ILE A 116 -12.15 -5.43 -6.35
N ASP A 117 -12.39 -5.31 -5.05
CA ASP A 117 -11.99 -4.12 -4.31
C ASP A 117 -10.53 -4.19 -3.90
N ASP A 118 -10.06 -5.38 -3.50
CA ASP A 118 -8.65 -5.63 -3.18
C ASP A 118 -8.27 -7.10 -3.42
N ALA A 119 -7.02 -7.32 -3.82
CA ALA A 119 -6.45 -8.66 -3.92
C ALA A 119 -4.95 -8.63 -3.61
N PHE A 120 -4.53 -9.43 -2.64
CA PHE A 120 -3.16 -9.51 -2.17
C PHE A 120 -2.65 -10.94 -2.15
N LEU A 121 -1.51 -11.19 -2.84
CA LEU A 121 -0.88 -12.50 -2.88
C LEU A 121 0.37 -12.53 -1.99
N TYR A 122 0.55 -13.63 -1.28
CA TYR A 122 1.74 -13.84 -0.45
C TYR A 122 2.13 -15.32 -0.40
N THR A 123 3.44 -15.55 -0.21
CA THR A 123 4.01 -16.89 -0.07
C THR A 123 3.86 -17.36 1.38
N THR A 124 3.36 -18.56 1.57
CA THR A 124 3.23 -19.19 2.90
C THR A 124 4.34 -20.19 3.20
N GLY A 125 5.05 -20.66 2.16
CA GLY A 125 6.19 -21.55 2.29
C GLY A 125 6.81 -21.87 0.93
N ILE A 126 8.06 -22.31 0.97
CA ILE A 126 8.81 -22.71 -0.23
C ILE A 126 9.44 -24.10 -0.02
N ASP A 127 9.58 -24.83 -1.10
CA ASP A 127 10.42 -26.03 -1.20
C ASP A 127 11.46 -25.83 -2.30
N PRO A 128 12.66 -25.36 -1.96
CA PRO A 128 13.72 -25.12 -2.94
C PRO A 128 14.17 -26.38 -3.67
N ALA A 129 14.14 -27.53 -3.02
CA ALA A 129 14.53 -28.82 -3.64
C ALA A 129 13.51 -29.26 -4.70
N GLY A 130 12.22 -29.13 -4.40
CA GLY A 130 11.12 -29.42 -5.33
C GLY A 130 10.79 -28.27 -6.27
N ARG A 131 11.46 -27.12 -6.16
CA ARG A 131 11.17 -25.91 -6.92
C ARG A 131 9.68 -25.57 -6.89
N SER A 132 9.10 -25.62 -5.70
CA SER A 132 7.67 -25.34 -5.50
C SER A 132 7.43 -24.36 -4.37
N ALA A 133 6.26 -23.75 -4.35
CA ALA A 133 5.83 -22.85 -3.31
C ALA A 133 4.37 -23.04 -2.96
N ALA A 134 4.06 -22.90 -1.68
CA ALA A 134 2.72 -22.69 -1.19
C ALA A 134 2.47 -21.18 -1.09
N ALA A 135 1.36 -20.74 -1.63
CA ALA A 135 0.95 -19.35 -1.62
C ALA A 135 -0.52 -19.21 -1.23
N SER A 136 -0.89 -18.00 -0.89
CA SER A 136 -2.26 -17.63 -0.60
C SER A 136 -2.59 -16.32 -1.28
N ILE A 137 -3.83 -16.16 -1.73
CA ILE A 137 -4.41 -14.88 -2.11
C ILE A 137 -5.44 -14.50 -1.05
N PHE A 138 -5.32 -13.30 -0.51
CA PHE A 138 -6.43 -12.58 0.12
C PHE A 138 -7.23 -11.90 -0.97
N PHE A 139 -8.53 -11.82 -0.83
CA PHE A 139 -9.41 -11.09 -1.74
C PHE A 139 -10.52 -10.40 -0.96
N HIS A 140 -10.95 -9.25 -1.46
CA HIS A 140 -12.17 -8.56 -1.09
C HIS A 140 -12.91 -8.18 -2.37
N VAL A 141 -14.19 -8.56 -2.46
CA VAL A 141 -15.05 -8.28 -3.60
C VAL A 141 -16.35 -7.63 -3.16
N ASP A 142 -16.79 -6.65 -3.90
CA ASP A 142 -18.16 -6.15 -3.83
C ASP A 142 -18.99 -6.82 -4.91
N VAL A 143 -20.16 -7.32 -4.53
CA VAL A 143 -21.07 -8.03 -5.43
C VAL A 143 -22.51 -7.54 -5.21
N SER A 144 -23.23 -7.40 -6.29
CA SER A 144 -24.60 -6.82 -6.29
C SER A 144 -25.72 -7.85 -6.33
N ARG A 145 -25.41 -9.10 -6.68
CA ARG A 145 -26.41 -10.15 -6.89
C ARG A 145 -26.48 -11.09 -5.69
N ASP A 146 -27.66 -11.49 -5.28
CA ASP A 146 -27.91 -12.25 -4.02
C ASP A 146 -27.28 -13.65 -3.94
N LEU A 147 -26.86 -14.24 -5.07
CA LEU A 147 -26.36 -15.60 -5.13
C LEU A 147 -24.84 -15.62 -5.17
N LEU A 148 -24.18 -15.36 -4.05
CA LEU A 148 -22.72 -15.37 -3.93
C LEU A 148 -22.06 -16.67 -4.46
N LYS A 149 -22.71 -17.80 -4.31
CA LYS A 149 -22.22 -19.11 -4.82
C LYS A 149 -22.10 -19.18 -6.34
N GLU A 150 -22.69 -18.27 -7.09
CA GLU A 150 -22.57 -18.19 -8.55
C GLU A 150 -21.36 -17.35 -8.97
N TYR A 151 -20.71 -16.69 -8.00
CA TYR A 151 -19.46 -15.99 -8.25
C TYR A 151 -18.25 -16.92 -8.10
N SER A 152 -17.22 -16.64 -8.88
CA SER A 152 -15.93 -17.31 -8.77
C SER A 152 -14.78 -16.36 -9.02
N LEU A 153 -13.67 -16.59 -8.34
CA LEU A 153 -12.38 -15.98 -8.65
C LEU A 153 -11.53 -16.95 -9.47
N GLU A 154 -11.03 -16.45 -10.57
CA GLU A 154 -10.03 -17.10 -11.41
C GLU A 154 -8.72 -16.35 -11.26
N VAL A 155 -7.64 -17.06 -10.98
CA VAL A 155 -6.33 -16.45 -10.74
C VAL A 155 -5.31 -17.14 -11.63
N GLU A 156 -4.63 -16.35 -12.45
CA GLU A 156 -3.54 -16.79 -13.31
C GLU A 156 -2.32 -15.92 -13.08
N GLY A 157 -1.15 -16.55 -12.89
CA GLY A 157 0.13 -15.85 -12.79
C GLY A 157 1.17 -16.46 -13.73
N ILE A 158 1.92 -15.62 -14.41
CA ILE A 158 2.93 -16.01 -15.42
C ILE A 158 4.25 -15.32 -15.12
N CYS A 159 5.35 -16.12 -15.09
CA CYS A 159 6.72 -15.64 -15.02
C CYS A 159 7.60 -16.46 -15.96
N GLY A 160 7.76 -16.00 -17.21
CA GLY A 160 8.40 -16.75 -18.27
C GLY A 160 7.66 -18.08 -18.56
N GLU A 161 8.36 -19.21 -18.38
CA GLU A 161 7.75 -20.55 -18.57
C GLU A 161 6.99 -21.05 -17.32
N SER A 162 7.20 -20.42 -16.15
CA SER A 162 6.52 -20.78 -14.92
C SER A 162 5.16 -20.13 -14.86
N ARG A 163 4.15 -20.90 -14.50
CA ARG A 163 2.78 -20.41 -14.39
C ARG A 163 2.02 -21.13 -13.28
N PHE A 164 1.00 -20.49 -12.77
CA PHE A 164 -0.03 -21.08 -11.93
C PHE A 164 -1.41 -20.62 -12.37
N TYR A 165 -2.38 -21.47 -12.12
CA TYR A 165 -3.78 -21.19 -12.45
C TYR A 165 -4.69 -21.91 -11.48
N PHE A 166 -5.73 -21.24 -11.04
CA PHE A 166 -6.87 -21.88 -10.37
C PHE A 166 -8.13 -21.04 -10.54
N LYS A 167 -9.29 -21.70 -10.47
CA LYS A 167 -10.60 -21.04 -10.38
C LYS A 167 -11.35 -21.62 -9.19
N LYS A 168 -11.89 -20.76 -8.32
CA LYS A 168 -12.62 -21.16 -7.13
C LYS A 168 -13.89 -20.35 -6.96
N ARG A 169 -14.96 -21.05 -6.59
CA ARG A 169 -16.24 -20.45 -6.23
C ARG A 169 -16.11 -19.64 -4.94
N LEU A 170 -16.83 -18.54 -4.85
CA LEU A 170 -16.89 -17.70 -3.66
C LEU A 170 -17.96 -18.23 -2.68
N TRP A 171 -17.60 -18.21 -1.40
CA TRP A 171 -18.49 -18.49 -0.27
C TRP A 171 -18.64 -17.27 0.65
N HIS A 172 -17.72 -16.32 0.51
CA HIS A 172 -17.67 -15.07 1.25
C HIS A 172 -17.20 -13.96 0.30
N THR A 173 -17.54 -12.73 0.60
CA THR A 173 -17.06 -11.56 -0.15
C THR A 173 -15.62 -11.20 0.19
N GLU A 174 -15.11 -11.72 1.31
CA GLU A 174 -13.74 -11.54 1.76
C GLU A 174 -13.19 -12.88 2.28
N GLY A 175 -11.93 -13.18 1.96
CA GLY A 175 -11.33 -14.42 2.41
C GLY A 175 -9.97 -14.73 1.80
N HIS A 176 -9.55 -15.98 1.99
CA HIS A 176 -8.27 -16.47 1.50
C HIS A 176 -8.43 -17.75 0.70
N PHE A 177 -7.71 -17.85 -0.44
CA PHE A 177 -7.52 -19.09 -1.15
C PHE A 177 -6.05 -19.52 -1.14
N ARG A 178 -5.79 -20.73 -0.66
CA ARG A 178 -4.46 -21.37 -0.74
C ARG A 178 -4.31 -22.09 -2.08
N PHE A 179 -3.09 -22.02 -2.64
CA PHE A 179 -2.71 -22.68 -3.88
C PHE A 179 -1.22 -23.04 -3.88
N TRP A 180 -0.81 -23.80 -4.88
CA TRP A 180 0.56 -24.26 -5.04
C TRP A 180 1.08 -23.85 -6.40
N ILE A 181 2.37 -23.50 -6.45
CA ILE A 181 3.09 -23.17 -7.67
C ILE A 181 4.17 -24.22 -7.85
N GLN A 182 4.11 -24.95 -8.97
CA GLN A 182 5.12 -25.92 -9.36
C GLN A 182 6.13 -25.28 -10.32
N ASN A 183 7.38 -25.76 -10.31
CA ASN A 183 8.46 -25.22 -11.11
C ASN A 183 8.57 -23.68 -10.97
N CYS A 184 8.36 -23.19 -9.75
CA CYS A 184 8.27 -21.75 -9.52
C CYS A 184 9.64 -21.07 -9.66
N LYS A 185 9.60 -19.82 -10.10
CA LYS A 185 10.73 -18.90 -10.08
C LYS A 185 10.65 -18.06 -8.82
N TYR A 186 11.68 -18.15 -7.97
CA TYR A 186 11.75 -17.35 -6.76
C TYR A 186 12.21 -15.93 -7.07
N TRP A 187 11.62 -14.99 -6.36
CA TRP A 187 12.10 -13.61 -6.33
C TRP A 187 13.31 -13.52 -5.39
N TRP A 188 14.30 -12.75 -5.77
CA TRP A 188 15.48 -12.43 -4.99
C TRP A 188 15.78 -10.94 -5.02
N PRO A 189 16.32 -10.37 -3.93
CA PRO A 189 16.80 -9.00 -3.93
C PRO A 189 18.08 -8.88 -4.78
N LYS A 190 18.40 -7.66 -5.17
CA LYS A 190 19.64 -7.32 -5.90
C LYS A 190 20.86 -7.99 -5.24
N ASN A 191 21.77 -8.49 -6.05
CA ASN A 191 23.00 -9.21 -5.67
C ASN A 191 22.77 -10.60 -5.02
N ALA A 192 21.54 -11.09 -4.89
CA ALA A 192 21.25 -12.42 -4.37
C ALA A 192 20.61 -13.36 -5.40
N GLY A 193 20.11 -12.84 -6.52
CA GLY A 193 19.49 -13.58 -7.60
C GLY A 193 18.61 -12.70 -8.47
N GLU A 194 17.71 -13.32 -9.24
CA GLU A 194 16.82 -12.64 -10.17
C GLU A 194 15.54 -12.16 -9.46
N PRO A 195 15.07 -10.92 -9.70
CA PRO A 195 13.85 -10.38 -9.11
C PRO A 195 12.62 -10.88 -9.88
N ASN A 196 12.43 -12.19 -9.95
CA ASN A 196 11.32 -12.79 -10.70
C ASN A 196 9.96 -12.39 -10.14
N LEU A 197 9.12 -11.81 -10.98
CA LEU A 197 7.74 -11.43 -10.67
C LEU A 197 6.78 -12.19 -11.58
N TYR A 198 5.70 -12.67 -11.00
CA TYR A 198 4.57 -13.21 -11.76
C TYR A 198 3.61 -12.08 -12.07
N GLU A 199 3.39 -11.80 -13.35
CA GLU A 199 2.26 -10.99 -13.78
C GLU A 199 0.98 -11.76 -13.48
N THR A 200 0.21 -11.30 -12.51
CA THR A 200 -0.95 -12.02 -12.00
C THR A 200 -2.23 -11.29 -12.34
N LYS A 201 -3.19 -12.02 -12.93
CA LYS A 201 -4.55 -11.56 -13.17
C LYS A 201 -5.51 -12.28 -12.24
N VAL A 202 -6.36 -11.50 -11.60
CA VAL A 202 -7.45 -11.97 -10.77
C VAL A 202 -8.75 -11.53 -11.44
N ASN A 203 -9.54 -12.49 -11.90
CA ASN A 203 -10.79 -12.25 -12.61
C ASN A 203 -11.97 -12.65 -11.73
N LEU A 204 -12.93 -11.75 -11.58
CA LEU A 204 -14.21 -12.02 -10.93
C LEU A 204 -15.24 -12.40 -11.99
N TYR A 205 -15.84 -13.56 -11.85
CA TYR A 205 -16.92 -14.03 -12.71
C TYR A 205 -18.21 -14.19 -11.94
N TYR A 206 -19.32 -13.85 -12.57
CA TYR A 206 -20.66 -14.34 -12.21
C TYR A 206 -21.08 -15.38 -13.23
N GLN A 207 -21.21 -16.66 -12.82
CA GLN A 207 -21.33 -17.78 -13.75
C GLN A 207 -20.17 -17.79 -14.77
N ASP A 208 -20.46 -17.48 -16.05
CA ASP A 208 -19.45 -17.41 -17.12
C ASP A 208 -19.21 -15.97 -17.60
N GLU A 209 -19.87 -14.97 -16.99
CA GLU A 209 -19.72 -13.55 -17.31
C GLU A 209 -18.54 -12.95 -16.52
N LEU A 210 -17.56 -12.37 -17.23
CA LEU A 210 -16.46 -11.63 -16.60
C LEU A 210 -16.97 -10.28 -16.09
N CYS A 211 -17.01 -10.09 -14.77
CA CYS A 211 -17.44 -8.86 -14.12
C CYS A 211 -16.31 -7.85 -13.97
N ASP A 212 -15.16 -8.31 -13.47
CA ASP A 212 -14.01 -7.44 -13.20
C ASP A 212 -12.67 -8.17 -13.29
N THR A 213 -11.58 -7.40 -13.47
CA THR A 213 -10.21 -7.90 -13.51
C THR A 213 -9.31 -6.99 -12.68
N TYR A 214 -8.55 -7.60 -11.78
CA TYR A 214 -7.50 -6.95 -10.99
C TYR A 214 -6.14 -7.53 -11.40
N THR A 215 -5.13 -6.68 -11.58
CA THR A 215 -3.78 -7.10 -11.97
C THR A 215 -2.77 -6.70 -10.90
N VAL A 216 -1.86 -7.62 -10.58
CA VAL A 216 -0.83 -7.39 -9.57
C VAL A 216 0.43 -8.20 -9.89
N ASN A 217 1.61 -7.63 -9.59
CA ASN A 217 2.87 -8.37 -9.64
C ASN A 217 3.08 -9.14 -8.34
N PHE A 218 3.43 -10.42 -8.46
CA PHE A 218 3.64 -11.29 -7.30
C PHE A 218 5.04 -11.90 -7.32
N GLY A 219 5.86 -11.58 -6.31
CA GLY A 219 7.16 -12.18 -6.09
C GLY A 219 7.08 -13.36 -5.11
N VAL A 220 7.39 -14.57 -5.60
CA VAL A 220 7.41 -15.78 -4.75
C VAL A 220 8.65 -15.78 -3.89
N ARG A 221 8.50 -15.42 -2.62
CA ARG A 221 9.61 -15.36 -1.65
C ARG A 221 9.15 -15.57 -0.23
N THR A 222 10.06 -16.05 0.60
CA THR A 222 9.95 -15.98 2.06
C THR A 222 10.97 -14.99 2.59
N VAL A 223 10.59 -14.21 3.60
CA VAL A 223 11.46 -13.26 4.30
C VAL A 223 11.41 -13.58 5.78
N GLU A 224 12.56 -13.77 6.37
CA GLU A 224 12.73 -14.03 7.80
C GLU A 224 13.78 -13.08 8.36
N LEU A 225 13.48 -12.49 9.51
CA LEU A 225 14.48 -11.80 10.32
C LEU A 225 14.99 -12.78 11.38
N ASP A 226 16.15 -13.35 11.15
CA ASP A 226 16.80 -14.23 12.09
C ASP A 226 17.46 -13.43 13.21
N ARG A 227 16.90 -13.56 14.41
CA ARG A 227 17.43 -12.98 15.64
C ARG A 227 17.72 -14.11 16.60
N THR A 228 18.96 -14.49 16.72
CA THR A 228 19.33 -15.53 17.69
C THR A 228 19.37 -14.99 19.11
N ASN A 229 18.85 -15.79 20.05
CA ASN A 229 19.04 -15.55 21.49
C ASN A 229 20.35 -16.18 21.98
N VAL A 230 21.05 -16.95 21.14
CA VAL A 230 22.35 -17.53 21.44
C VAL A 230 23.41 -16.50 21.09
N THR A 231 24.15 -16.07 22.09
CA THR A 231 25.27 -15.13 21.95
C THR A 231 26.59 -15.85 22.23
N ASP A 232 27.67 -15.34 21.66
CA ASP A 232 29.01 -15.75 22.02
C ASP A 232 29.39 -15.23 23.43
N GLU A 233 30.62 -15.51 23.88
CA GLU A 233 31.12 -15.08 25.20
C GLU A 233 31.17 -13.56 25.34
N GLU A 234 31.29 -12.82 24.24
CA GLU A 234 31.26 -11.36 24.16
C GLU A 234 29.85 -10.80 24.09
N GLY A 235 28.81 -11.62 24.01
CA GLY A 235 27.40 -11.21 23.93
C GLY A 235 26.91 -10.93 22.52
N HIS A 236 27.65 -11.34 21.47
CA HIS A 236 27.25 -11.19 20.08
C HIS A 236 26.33 -12.33 19.65
N GLY A 237 25.26 -11.99 18.98
CA GLY A 237 24.32 -12.93 18.36
C GLY A 237 24.11 -12.61 16.89
N GLU A 238 23.34 -13.45 16.21
CA GLU A 238 22.95 -13.18 14.83
C GLU A 238 21.77 -12.21 14.76
N PHE A 239 21.85 -11.27 13.82
CA PHE A 239 20.76 -10.41 13.42
C PHE A 239 20.85 -10.21 11.90
N CYS A 240 20.14 -11.04 11.15
CA CYS A 240 20.25 -11.04 9.69
C CYS A 240 18.93 -11.36 9.00
N PHE A 241 18.80 -10.89 7.75
CA PHE A 241 17.71 -11.30 6.89
C PHE A 241 18.02 -12.63 6.21
N LYS A 242 17.02 -13.51 6.17
CA LYS A 242 17.01 -14.69 5.31
C LYS A 242 15.94 -14.53 4.26
N ILE A 243 16.34 -14.60 3.00
CA ILE A 243 15.42 -14.62 1.86
C ILE A 243 15.45 -16.03 1.27
N ASN A 244 14.28 -16.64 1.15
CA ASN A 244 14.16 -18.02 0.66
C ASN A 244 15.10 -18.99 1.43
N GLY A 245 15.23 -18.79 2.75
CA GLY A 245 16.07 -19.56 3.63
C GLY A 245 17.58 -19.28 3.56
N LYS A 246 18.03 -18.37 2.69
CA LYS A 246 19.46 -17.98 2.56
C LYS A 246 19.73 -16.64 3.24
N LYS A 247 20.81 -16.55 3.99
CA LYS A 247 21.27 -15.30 4.56
C LYS A 247 21.62 -14.30 3.46
N VAL A 248 21.15 -13.07 3.58
CA VAL A 248 21.44 -11.98 2.66
C VAL A 248 22.13 -10.87 3.45
N PHE A 249 23.27 -10.43 2.95
CA PHE A 249 23.93 -9.26 3.50
C PHE A 249 23.19 -7.99 3.05
N ALA A 250 22.62 -7.26 4.01
CA ALA A 250 21.83 -6.06 3.75
C ALA A 250 22.76 -4.87 3.49
N MET A 251 22.80 -4.41 2.25
CA MET A 251 23.53 -3.22 1.82
C MET A 251 22.51 -2.14 1.44
N GLY A 252 22.46 -1.06 2.20
CA GLY A 252 21.49 -0.02 1.92
C GLY A 252 21.55 1.15 2.86
N SER A 253 20.50 1.96 2.82
CA SER A 253 20.41 3.20 3.59
C SER A 253 19.03 3.38 4.20
N ASN A 254 18.93 4.35 5.11
CA ASN A 254 17.63 4.86 5.52
C ASN A 254 17.00 5.68 4.38
N TRP A 255 15.73 5.45 4.15
CA TRP A 255 14.91 6.24 3.27
C TRP A 255 14.13 7.26 4.11
N VAL A 256 14.30 8.52 3.78
CA VAL A 256 13.68 9.66 4.46
C VAL A 256 12.97 10.53 3.41
N PRO A 257 12.14 11.49 3.79
CA PRO A 257 11.49 12.37 2.82
C PRO A 257 12.49 13.00 1.85
N VAL A 258 12.23 12.90 0.55
CA VAL A 258 13.09 13.48 -0.49
C VAL A 258 12.78 14.95 -0.72
N ASP A 259 11.62 15.43 -0.24
CA ASP A 259 11.25 16.84 -0.23
C ASP A 259 10.43 17.16 1.04
N ALA A 260 10.45 18.42 1.46
CA ALA A 260 9.58 18.90 2.54
C ALA A 260 8.10 18.96 2.14
N PHE A 261 7.84 19.08 0.83
CA PHE A 261 6.51 19.05 0.24
C PHE A 261 6.32 17.79 -0.59
N HIS A 262 5.55 16.84 -0.09
CA HIS A 262 5.35 15.55 -0.75
C HIS A 262 4.77 15.63 -2.17
N SER A 263 4.08 16.71 -2.51
CA SER A 263 3.64 16.96 -3.89
C SER A 263 4.80 17.08 -4.89
N ASN A 264 6.02 17.29 -4.42
CA ASN A 264 7.22 17.36 -5.25
C ASN A 264 8.02 16.06 -5.30
N ASP A 265 7.62 15.04 -4.56
CA ASP A 265 8.32 13.75 -4.48
C ASP A 265 8.43 13.10 -5.86
N ILE A 266 7.37 13.16 -6.66
CA ILE A 266 7.34 12.59 -8.03
C ILE A 266 8.51 13.08 -8.91
N ASN A 267 9.02 14.29 -8.67
CA ASN A 267 10.13 14.88 -9.43
C ASN A 267 11.50 14.41 -8.91
N ARG A 268 11.61 14.00 -7.64
CA ARG A 268 12.87 13.67 -6.98
C ARG A 268 13.09 12.19 -6.78
N LEU A 269 12.01 11.43 -6.58
CA LEU A 269 12.01 9.99 -6.33
C LEU A 269 12.83 9.21 -7.37
N PRO A 270 12.62 9.38 -8.69
CA PRO A 270 13.34 8.61 -9.70
C PRO A 270 14.84 8.73 -9.53
N LYS A 271 15.34 9.95 -9.36
CA LYS A 271 16.77 10.19 -9.23
C LYS A 271 17.36 9.62 -7.93
N ALA A 272 16.63 9.71 -6.83
CA ALA A 272 17.06 9.16 -5.55
C ALA A 272 17.15 7.63 -5.59
N LEU A 273 16.17 6.97 -6.24
CA LEU A 273 16.15 5.52 -6.42
C LEU A 273 17.26 5.04 -7.37
N GLU A 274 17.52 5.76 -8.49
CA GLU A 274 18.65 5.49 -9.37
C GLU A 274 19.99 5.54 -8.60
N MET A 275 20.15 6.52 -7.71
CA MET A 275 21.39 6.62 -6.89
C MET A 275 21.55 5.43 -5.94
N LEU A 276 20.47 4.93 -5.35
CA LEU A 276 20.51 3.70 -4.52
C LEU A 276 20.86 2.48 -5.36
N ASP A 277 20.34 2.41 -6.57
CA ASP A 277 20.64 1.34 -7.51
C ASP A 277 22.13 1.36 -7.94
N ASP A 278 22.66 2.53 -8.30
CA ASP A 278 24.07 2.76 -8.65
C ASP A 278 25.02 2.37 -7.49
N LEU A 279 24.62 2.63 -6.25
CA LEU A 279 25.38 2.23 -5.06
C LEU A 279 25.33 0.72 -4.77
N GLY A 280 24.54 -0.04 -5.53
CA GLY A 280 24.38 -1.47 -5.33
C GLY A 280 23.53 -1.84 -4.11
N CYS A 281 22.69 -0.94 -3.63
CA CYS A 281 21.79 -1.20 -2.51
C CYS A 281 20.80 -2.33 -2.86
N ASN A 282 20.55 -3.21 -1.89
CA ASN A 282 19.57 -4.28 -1.97
C ASN A 282 18.50 -4.20 -0.87
N ILE A 283 18.56 -3.18 -0.05
CA ILE A 283 17.60 -2.88 1.00
C ILE A 283 17.49 -1.38 1.19
N THR A 284 16.28 -0.93 1.50
CA THR A 284 15.98 0.43 1.93
C THR A 284 15.10 0.38 3.16
N ARG A 285 15.52 1.06 4.23
CA ARG A 285 14.69 1.16 5.42
C ARG A 285 13.86 2.44 5.37
N CYS A 286 12.58 2.32 5.09
CA CYS A 286 11.64 3.44 5.17
C CYS A 286 11.50 3.89 6.63
N TRP A 287 11.87 5.15 6.87
CA TRP A 287 11.78 5.74 8.21
C TRP A 287 10.33 6.02 8.60
N GLY A 288 9.96 5.66 9.85
CA GLY A 288 8.59 5.80 10.34
C GLY A 288 8.09 7.24 10.53
N GLY A 289 8.96 8.24 10.40
CA GLY A 289 8.59 9.66 10.42
C GLY A 289 8.17 10.22 9.05
N ASN A 290 8.19 9.40 8.01
CA ASN A 290 7.83 9.75 6.63
C ASN A 290 6.35 9.48 6.33
N VAL A 291 5.97 9.65 5.08
CA VAL A 291 4.71 9.13 4.49
C VAL A 291 4.91 7.69 4.03
N TYR A 292 3.83 7.02 3.69
CA TYR A 292 3.91 5.78 2.90
C TYR A 292 4.17 6.14 1.44
N GLU A 293 5.15 5.45 0.84
CA GLU A 293 5.51 5.65 -0.55
C GLU A 293 4.42 5.13 -1.49
N ASP A 294 4.38 5.67 -2.71
CA ASP A 294 3.47 5.26 -3.76
C ASP A 294 3.98 4.00 -4.49
N ASP A 295 3.11 3.38 -5.28
CA ASP A 295 3.39 2.15 -6.04
C ASP A 295 4.67 2.26 -6.87
N PHE A 296 4.94 3.44 -7.46
CA PHE A 296 6.18 3.70 -8.21
C PHE A 296 7.45 3.34 -7.44
N PHE A 297 7.49 3.65 -6.12
CA PHE A 297 8.64 3.32 -5.28
C PHE A 297 8.82 1.80 -5.16
N PHE A 298 7.72 1.08 -4.90
CA PHE A 298 7.75 -0.37 -4.74
C PHE A 298 7.98 -1.11 -6.06
N ASP A 299 7.46 -0.59 -7.16
CA ASP A 299 7.68 -1.14 -8.51
C ASP A 299 9.14 -0.97 -8.94
N PHE A 300 9.80 0.10 -8.52
CA PHE A 300 11.23 0.29 -8.78
C PHE A 300 12.09 -0.67 -7.95
N CYS A 301 11.73 -0.93 -6.69
CA CYS A 301 12.47 -1.80 -5.78
C CYS A 301 12.26 -3.29 -6.06
#